data_a9525fb1962fb215fa8fd1cc761fd69b
#
_entry.id   a9525fb1962fb215fa8fd1cc761fd69b
#
_cell.length_a   1.000
_cell.length_b   1.000
_cell.length_c   1.000
_cell.angle_alpha   90.00
_cell.angle_beta   90.00
_cell.angle_gamma   90.00
#
_symmetry.space_group_name_H-M   'P 1'
#
loop_
_entity.id
_entity.type
_entity.pdbx_description
1 polymer ?
#
loop_
_entity_poly.entity_id
_entity_poly.type
_entity_poly.pdbx_seq_one_letter_code
_entity_poly.pdbx_strand_id
1 'polypeptide(L)'
;NLPHGHQRALGIAVALASEPKLLMLDEPVTGMDPTETQHMTDLIKKIRDEWAMTILLVEHDMKVVMGICDKISVLNFGKKLAEGLPQQILDNPDVIEAYLGGEDVVALLGGEEAVA
;
A
#
# COMPACT_ATOMS: atom_id res chain seq x y z
N ASN A 1 16.71 -12.65 17.10
CA ASN A 1 15.48 -11.89 16.77
C ASN A 1 15.78 -10.75 15.84
N LEU A 2 15.15 -10.75 14.67
CA LEU A 2 15.27 -9.67 13.70
C LEU A 2 14.33 -8.51 14.07
N PRO A 3 14.73 -7.24 13.83
CA PRO A 3 13.82 -6.12 13.93
C PRO A 3 12.59 -6.31 13.03
N HIS A 4 11.48 -5.69 13.37
CA HIS A 4 10.22 -5.79 12.64
C HIS A 4 10.38 -5.53 11.14
N GLY A 5 11.12 -4.47 10.80
CA GLY A 5 11.34 -4.13 9.39
C GLY A 5 12.07 -5.23 8.64
N HIS A 6 13.06 -5.84 9.27
CA HIS A 6 13.82 -6.93 8.65
C HIS A 6 12.97 -8.19 8.51
N GLN A 7 12.11 -8.48 9.47
CA GLN A 7 11.20 -9.63 9.40
C GLN A 7 10.21 -9.45 8.24
N ARG A 8 9.67 -8.25 8.08
CA ARG A 8 8.76 -7.92 6.98
C ARG A 8 9.45 -8.02 5.64
N ALA A 9 10.67 -7.48 5.54
CA ALA A 9 11.47 -7.56 4.31
C ALA A 9 11.80 -9.00 3.94
N LEU A 10 12.12 -9.84 4.92
CA LEU A 10 12.35 -11.25 4.70
C LEU A 10 11.09 -11.95 4.18
N GLY A 11 9.93 -11.64 4.75
CA GLY A 11 8.67 -12.19 4.29
C GLY A 11 8.38 -11.84 2.83
N ILE A 12 8.65 -10.60 2.44
CA ILE A 12 8.50 -10.16 1.06
C ILE A 12 9.47 -10.89 0.14
N ALA A 13 10.72 -11.06 0.56
CA ALA A 13 11.72 -11.79 -0.22
C ALA A 13 11.30 -13.24 -0.45
N VAL A 14 10.77 -13.90 0.58
CA VAL A 14 10.24 -15.26 0.46
C VAL A 14 9.10 -15.33 -0.55
N ALA A 15 8.17 -14.37 -0.49
CA ALA A 15 7.07 -14.31 -1.44
C ALA A 15 7.57 -14.11 -2.86
N LEU A 16 8.56 -13.24 -3.06
CA LEU A 16 9.14 -12.96 -4.37
C LEU A 16 9.88 -14.15 -4.95
N ALA A 17 10.37 -15.06 -4.12
CA ALA A 17 11.09 -16.25 -4.57
C ALA A 17 10.22 -17.16 -5.44
N SER A 18 8.89 -17.08 -5.31
CA SER A 18 7.97 -17.85 -6.15
C SER A 18 7.70 -17.21 -7.51
N GLU A 19 8.33 -16.08 -7.81
CA GLU A 19 8.17 -15.32 -9.05
C GLU A 19 6.71 -14.98 -9.35
N PRO A 20 6.01 -14.30 -8.42
CA PRO A 20 4.60 -13.99 -8.61
C PRO A 20 4.39 -12.88 -9.64
N LYS A 21 3.18 -12.81 -10.20
CA LYS A 21 2.76 -11.69 -11.04
C LYS A 21 2.10 -10.60 -10.20
N LEU A 22 1.56 -10.98 -9.06
CA LEU A 22 0.91 -10.07 -8.12
C LEU A 22 1.45 -10.31 -6.73
N LEU A 23 1.88 -9.25 -6.08
CA LEU A 23 2.30 -9.29 -4.69
C LEU A 23 1.25 -8.59 -3.84
N MET A 24 0.76 -9.25 -2.81
CA MET A 24 -0.23 -8.70 -1.91
C MET A 24 0.42 -8.40 -0.55
N LEU A 25 0.34 -7.16 -0.12
CA LEU A 25 0.90 -6.70 1.15
C LEU A 25 -0.19 -6.17 2.06
N ASP A 26 -0.33 -6.77 3.23
CA ASP A 26 -1.35 -6.39 4.22
C ASP A 26 -0.67 -5.65 5.37
N GLU A 27 -0.92 -4.35 5.44
CA GLU A 27 -0.40 -3.45 6.47
C GLU A 27 1.11 -3.61 6.72
N PRO A 28 1.94 -3.46 5.68
CA PRO A 28 3.37 -3.78 5.78
C PRO A 28 4.16 -2.86 6.71
N VAL A 29 3.65 -1.69 7.07
CA VAL A 29 4.38 -0.74 7.93
C VAL A 29 3.86 -0.68 9.36
N THR A 30 2.89 -1.52 9.73
CA THR A 30 2.34 -1.55 11.07
C THR A 30 3.43 -1.86 12.10
N GLY A 31 3.49 -1.05 13.14
CA GLY A 31 4.47 -1.23 14.22
C GLY A 31 5.86 -0.70 13.93
N MET A 32 6.06 -0.08 12.77
CA MET A 32 7.36 0.49 12.39
C MET A 32 7.50 1.96 12.81
N ASP A 33 8.72 2.35 13.18
CA ASP A 33 9.03 3.77 13.41
C ASP A 33 9.15 4.49 12.05
N PRO A 34 9.26 5.84 12.04
CA PRO A 34 9.33 6.58 10.76
C PRO A 34 10.49 6.15 9.85
N THR A 35 11.64 5.81 10.42
CA THR A 35 12.80 5.38 9.63
C THR A 35 12.56 4.01 8.99
N GLU A 36 12.03 3.07 9.76
CA GLU A 36 11.68 1.75 9.25
C GLU A 36 10.58 1.85 8.19
N THR A 37 9.58 2.69 8.42
CA THR A 37 8.50 2.94 7.46
C THR A 37 9.05 3.45 6.14
N GLN A 38 10.01 4.39 6.19
CA GLN A 38 10.62 4.92 4.98
C GLN A 38 11.40 3.84 4.23
N HIS A 39 12.16 3.01 4.95
CA HIS A 39 12.89 1.90 4.32
C HIS A 39 11.95 0.93 3.65
N MET A 40 10.83 0.58 4.30
CA MET A 40 9.84 -0.33 3.72
C MET A 40 9.17 0.29 2.50
N THR A 41 8.84 1.57 2.56
CA THR A 41 8.25 2.31 1.44
C THR A 41 9.20 2.30 0.24
N ASP A 42 10.49 2.56 0.47
CA ASP A 42 11.51 2.54 -0.58
C ASP A 42 11.64 1.14 -1.19
N LEU A 43 11.60 0.10 -0.37
CA LEU A 43 11.65 -1.28 -0.84
C LEU A 43 10.46 -1.61 -1.74
N ILE A 44 9.26 -1.22 -1.34
CA ILE A 44 8.04 -1.45 -2.14
C ILE A 44 8.12 -0.75 -3.48
N LYS A 45 8.58 0.51 -3.48
CA LYS A 45 8.77 1.27 -4.73
C LYS A 45 9.79 0.59 -5.64
N LYS A 46 10.88 0.10 -5.07
CA LYS A 46 11.94 -0.59 -5.81
C LYS A 46 11.40 -1.85 -6.48
N ILE A 47 10.64 -2.64 -5.77
CA ILE A 47 10.02 -3.86 -6.31
C ILE A 47 9.07 -3.50 -7.45
N ARG A 48 8.24 -2.50 -7.26
CA ARG A 48 7.31 -2.04 -8.29
C ARG A 48 8.06 -1.63 -9.56
N ASP A 49 9.09 -0.80 -9.42
CA ASP A 49 9.74 -0.15 -10.55
C ASP A 49 10.78 -1.05 -11.23
N GLU A 50 11.63 -1.72 -10.47
CA GLU A 50 12.70 -2.55 -11.02
C GLU A 50 12.24 -3.91 -11.49
N TRP A 51 11.21 -4.47 -10.86
CA TRP A 51 10.71 -5.81 -11.20
C TRP A 51 9.41 -5.76 -11.98
N ALA A 52 8.93 -4.57 -12.29
CA ALA A 52 7.63 -4.34 -12.95
C ALA A 52 6.50 -5.11 -12.28
N MET A 53 6.53 -5.18 -10.95
CA MET A 53 5.59 -5.94 -10.14
C MET A 53 4.28 -5.17 -9.95
N THR A 54 3.16 -5.87 -10.09
CA THR A 54 1.86 -5.34 -9.67
C THR A 54 1.70 -5.63 -8.18
N ILE A 55 1.43 -4.61 -7.39
CA ILE A 55 1.33 -4.74 -5.94
C ILE A 55 -0.05 -4.27 -5.47
N LEU A 56 -0.73 -5.12 -4.74
CA LEU A 56 -1.96 -4.76 -4.03
C LEU A 56 -1.58 -4.49 -2.58
N LEU A 57 -1.79 -3.26 -2.15
CA LEU A 57 -1.43 -2.81 -0.80
C LEU A 57 -2.69 -2.53 0.00
N VAL A 58 -2.81 -3.16 1.16
CA VAL A 58 -3.83 -2.82 2.14
C VAL A 58 -3.14 -2.04 3.25
N GLU A 59 -3.57 -0.81 3.47
CA GLU A 59 -2.90 0.07 4.42
C GLU A 59 -3.85 1.14 4.96
N HIS A 60 -3.61 1.61 6.16
CA HIS A 60 -4.33 2.74 6.75
C HIS A 60 -3.44 3.96 6.98
N ASP A 61 -2.15 3.83 6.71
CA ASP A 61 -1.22 4.97 6.78
C ASP A 61 -1.32 5.76 5.48
N MET A 62 -2.04 6.87 5.51
CA MET A 62 -2.31 7.67 4.33
C MET A 62 -1.05 8.27 3.71
N LYS A 63 -0.02 8.57 4.51
CA LYS A 63 1.23 9.08 3.97
C LYS A 63 1.90 8.05 3.08
N VAL A 64 1.91 6.80 3.51
CA VAL A 64 2.47 5.69 2.72
C VAL A 64 1.65 5.50 1.45
N VAL A 65 0.34 5.41 1.59
CA VAL A 65 -0.57 5.20 0.45
C VAL A 65 -0.41 6.31 -0.59
N MET A 66 -0.47 7.57 -0.17
CA MET A 66 -0.36 8.71 -1.09
C MET A 66 1.01 8.82 -1.73
N GLY A 67 2.04 8.33 -1.04
CA GLY A 67 3.42 8.42 -1.53
C GLY A 67 3.78 7.39 -2.58
N ILE A 68 3.10 6.24 -2.63
CA ILE A 68 3.53 5.14 -3.49
C ILE A 68 2.44 4.56 -4.39
N CYS A 69 1.18 4.83 -4.14
CA CYS A 69 0.09 4.17 -4.87
C CYS A 69 -0.28 4.95 -6.14
N ASP A 70 -0.53 4.20 -7.21
CA ASP A 70 -0.96 4.77 -8.49
C ASP A 70 -2.48 4.92 -8.54
N LYS A 71 -3.19 4.00 -7.91
CA LYS A 71 -4.64 4.01 -7.84
C LYS A 71 -5.10 3.56 -6.46
N ILE A 72 -6.09 4.22 -5.91
CA ILE A 72 -6.54 3.99 -4.55
C ILE A 72 -8.03 3.70 -4.54
N SER A 73 -8.42 2.65 -3.80
CA SER A 73 -9.82 2.37 -3.48
C SER A 73 -9.97 2.48 -1.96
N VAL A 74 -10.94 3.27 -1.53
CA VAL A 74 -11.20 3.47 -0.11
C VAL A 74 -12.41 2.64 0.31
N LEU A 75 -12.23 1.81 1.34
CA LEU A 75 -13.31 1.00 1.90
C LEU A 75 -13.76 1.59 3.22
N ASN A 76 -15.07 1.62 3.42
CA ASN A 76 -15.70 2.08 4.64
C ASN A 76 -16.79 1.08 5.01
N PHE A 77 -16.63 0.40 6.14
CA PHE A 77 -17.57 -0.64 6.60
C PHE A 77 -17.88 -1.68 5.52
N GLY A 78 -16.84 -2.16 4.82
CA GLY A 78 -16.95 -3.18 3.80
C GLY A 78 -17.50 -2.71 2.46
N LYS A 79 -17.72 -1.41 2.29
CA LYS A 79 -18.22 -0.84 1.04
C LYS A 79 -17.20 0.09 0.41
N LYS A 80 -17.16 0.10 -0.91
CA LYS A 80 -16.28 1.03 -1.63
C LYS A 80 -16.84 2.44 -1.53
N LEU A 81 -16.11 3.32 -0.84
CA LEU A 81 -16.47 4.72 -0.65
C LEU A 81 -16.04 5.58 -1.81
N ALA A 82 -14.84 5.33 -2.32
CA ALA A 82 -14.25 6.11 -3.40
C ALA A 82 -13.18 5.30 -4.10
N GLU A 83 -12.87 5.69 -5.34
CA GLU A 83 -11.81 5.08 -6.11
C GLU A 83 -11.24 6.13 -7.07
N GLY A 84 -9.93 6.14 -7.24
CA GLY A 84 -9.29 7.06 -8.16
C GLY A 84 -7.82 7.26 -7.92
N LEU A 85 -7.27 8.27 -8.58
CA LEU A 85 -5.89 8.69 -8.41
C LEU A 85 -5.71 9.33 -7.03
N PRO A 86 -4.48 9.35 -6.50
CA PRO A 86 -4.23 9.90 -5.16
C PRO A 86 -4.83 11.29 -4.95
N GLN A 87 -4.68 12.19 -5.92
CA GLN A 87 -5.20 13.54 -5.79
C GLN A 87 -6.74 13.57 -5.70
N GLN A 88 -7.41 12.72 -6.46
CA GLN A 88 -8.86 12.61 -6.42
C GLN A 88 -9.35 12.14 -5.05
N ILE A 89 -8.59 11.23 -4.44
CA ILE A 89 -8.90 10.71 -3.12
C ILE A 89 -8.70 11.79 -2.05
N LEU A 90 -7.62 12.55 -2.13
CA LEU A 90 -7.34 13.65 -1.20
C LEU A 90 -8.41 14.73 -1.23
N ASP A 91 -8.97 14.97 -2.41
CA ASP A 91 -9.97 16.03 -2.59
C ASP A 91 -11.40 15.58 -2.30
N ASN A 92 -11.61 14.29 -2.03
CA ASN A 92 -12.95 13.74 -1.82
C ASN A 92 -13.41 13.97 -0.37
N PRO A 93 -14.50 14.74 -0.16
CA PRO A 93 -14.99 15.03 1.21
C PRO A 93 -15.40 13.80 1.99
N ASP A 94 -15.94 12.79 1.32
CA ASP A 94 -16.36 11.54 1.98
C ASP A 94 -15.16 10.77 2.51
N VAL A 95 -14.05 10.80 1.78
CA VAL A 95 -12.80 10.17 2.19
C VAL A 95 -12.20 10.91 3.40
N ILE A 96 -12.20 12.24 3.35
CA ILE A 96 -11.68 13.06 4.45
C ILE A 96 -12.43 12.73 5.73
N GLU A 97 -13.75 12.65 5.67
CA GLU A 97 -14.59 12.32 6.82
C GLU A 97 -14.31 10.89 7.32
N ALA A 98 -14.24 9.91 6.42
CA ALA A 98 -13.96 8.53 6.78
C ALA A 98 -12.55 8.35 7.36
N TYR A 99 -11.56 9.04 6.79
CA TYR A 99 -10.19 8.98 7.29
C TYR A 99 -10.09 9.45 8.74
N LEU A 100 -10.83 10.47 9.12
CA LEU A 100 -10.89 10.91 10.50
C LEU A 100 -11.51 9.86 11.41
N GLY A 101 -12.31 8.94 10.83
CA GLY A 101 -12.87 7.81 11.53
C GLY A 101 -11.96 6.58 11.60
N GLY A 102 -10.79 6.61 10.94
CA GLY A 102 -9.81 5.52 10.97
C GLY A 102 -10.10 4.36 10.02
N GLU A 103 -10.71 4.62 8.90
CA GLU A 103 -11.06 3.58 7.92
C GLU A 103 -9.85 3.07 7.14
N ASP A 104 -9.97 1.83 6.67
CA ASP A 104 -8.92 1.19 5.89
C ASP A 104 -8.92 1.62 4.43
N VAL A 105 -7.72 1.60 3.85
CA VAL A 105 -7.53 1.93 2.43
C VAL A 105 -6.91 0.75 1.72
N VAL A 106 -7.49 0.38 0.58
CA VAL A 106 -6.94 -0.63 -0.32
C VAL A 106 -6.44 0.05 -1.58
N ALA A 107 -5.22 -0.23 -1.96
CA ALA A 107 -4.59 0.49 -3.06
C ALA A 107 -3.79 -0.43 -3.98
N LEU A 108 -3.70 -0.04 -5.25
CA LEU A 108 -2.89 -0.71 -6.24
C LEU A 108 -1.68 0.12 -6.62
N LEU A 109 -0.53 -0.55 -6.70
CA LEU A 109 0.72 0.05 -7.13
C LEU A 109 1.24 -0.70 -8.36
N GLY A 110 1.73 0.05 -9.33
CA GLY A 110 2.29 -0.54 -10.54
C GLY A 110 1.22 -1.22 -11.39
N GLY A 111 1.68 -1.96 -12.41
CA GLY A 111 0.78 -2.56 -13.37
C GLY A 111 0.24 -1.51 -14.35
N GLU A 112 0.12 -1.88 -15.62
CA GLU A 112 -0.37 -0.94 -16.63
C GLU A 112 -1.87 -0.78 -16.59
N GLU A 113 -2.56 -1.79 -16.09
CA GLU A 113 -4.00 -1.74 -15.97
C GLU A 113 -4.38 -1.84 -14.53
N ALA A 114 -4.85 -0.75 -13.99
CA ALA A 114 -5.46 -0.75 -12.69
C ALA A 114 -6.70 -1.63 -12.77
N VAL A 115 -6.66 -2.76 -12.12
CA VAL A 115 -7.83 -3.60 -12.00
C VAL A 115 -8.82 -2.85 -11.13
N ALA A 116 -9.94 -2.55 -11.72
CA ALA A 116 -11.00 -1.86 -10.99
C ALA A 116 -11.57 -2.72 -9.89
#